data_90fb12e08354235ff2a6b8b9b2d2d7ac
#
_entry.id   90fb12e08354235ff2a6b8b9b2d2d7ac
#
_cell.length_a   1.000
_cell.length_b   1.000
_cell.length_c   1.000
_cell.angle_alpha   90.00
_cell.angle_beta   90.00
_cell.angle_gamma   90.00
#
_symmetry.space_group_name_H-M   'P 1'
#
loop_
_entity.id
_entity.type
_entity.pdbx_description
1 polymer ?
#
loop_
_entity_poly.entity_id
_entity_poly.type
_entity_poly.pdbx_seq_one_letter_code
_entity_poly.pdbx_strand_id
1 'polypeptide(L)'
;MATYILGVRHHGPGSARRVRERLEALRPDLILVEGPPEAEELLGQVAREGMKPPVALLAYEPTNPQNAVFYPFAAFSPEWQAMLYAATEGTELHFFDLPLIYRLTQTEVKAEETSEASPSVIGRAHV
;
A
#
# COMPACT_ATOMS: atom_id res chain seq x y z
N MET A 1 -0.37 23.48 15.40
CA MET A 1 -0.58 22.27 14.54
C MET A 1 -0.64 21.05 15.47
N ALA A 2 -1.64 20.22 15.32
CA ALA A 2 -1.74 18.96 16.05
C ALA A 2 -1.46 17.78 15.10
N THR A 3 -0.68 16.81 15.59
CA THR A 3 -0.36 15.59 14.87
C THR A 3 -0.95 14.40 15.61
N TYR A 4 -1.63 13.54 14.87
CA TYR A 4 -2.25 12.33 15.41
C TYR A 4 -1.66 11.11 14.72
N ILE A 5 -1.27 10.12 15.49
CA ILE A 5 -0.72 8.86 14.98
C ILE A 5 -1.75 7.76 15.26
N LEU A 6 -2.19 7.09 14.20
CA LEU A 6 -3.13 5.99 14.27
C LEU A 6 -2.40 4.68 13.94
N GLY A 7 -2.14 3.89 14.95
CA GLY A 7 -1.63 2.53 14.75
C GLY A 7 -2.74 1.64 14.22
N VAL A 8 -2.47 0.90 13.16
CA VAL A 8 -3.47 0.06 12.50
C VAL A 8 -3.02 -1.39 12.41
N ARG A 9 -4.00 -2.28 12.40
CA ARG A 9 -3.81 -3.67 11.99
C ARG A 9 -4.24 -3.78 10.53
N HIS A 10 -3.32 -4.16 9.66
CA HIS A 10 -3.61 -4.36 8.24
C HIS A 10 -4.76 -5.35 8.06
N HIS A 11 -5.69 -5.01 7.18
CA HIS A 11 -6.91 -5.78 6.91
C HIS A 11 -7.76 -6.07 8.18
N GLY A 12 -7.65 -5.20 9.19
CA GLY A 12 -8.45 -5.31 10.41
C GLY A 12 -9.72 -4.47 10.34
N PRO A 13 -10.92 -5.09 10.35
CA PRO A 13 -12.18 -4.33 10.26
C PRO A 13 -12.37 -3.31 11.38
N GLY A 14 -11.92 -3.63 12.59
CA GLY A 14 -11.93 -2.72 13.73
C GLY A 14 -11.00 -1.53 13.54
N SER A 15 -9.80 -1.75 13.01
CA SER A 15 -8.87 -0.68 12.66
C SER A 15 -9.42 0.21 11.55
N ALA A 16 -10.00 -0.37 10.52
CA ALA A 16 -10.62 0.36 9.41
C ALA A 16 -11.74 1.29 9.91
N ARG A 17 -12.61 0.77 10.76
CA ARG A 17 -13.69 1.55 11.38
C ARG A 17 -13.14 2.69 12.21
N ARG A 18 -12.16 2.45 13.06
CA ARG A 18 -11.55 3.48 13.91
C ARG A 18 -10.86 4.57 13.09
N VAL A 19 -10.14 4.20 12.04
CA VAL A 19 -9.53 5.18 11.14
C VAL A 19 -10.61 6.07 10.55
N ARG A 20 -11.69 5.49 10.05
CA ARG A 20 -12.80 6.25 9.47
C ARG A 20 -13.42 7.21 10.50
N GLU A 21 -13.79 6.71 11.67
CA GLU A 21 -14.37 7.51 12.76
C GLU A 21 -13.43 8.66 13.18
N ARG A 22 -12.15 8.39 13.29
CA ARG A 22 -11.16 9.41 13.68
C ARG A 22 -10.97 10.47 12.61
N LEU A 23 -10.93 10.09 11.36
CA LEU A 23 -10.84 11.05 10.25
C LEU A 23 -12.07 11.96 10.19
N GLU A 24 -13.26 11.39 10.35
CA GLU A 24 -14.51 12.15 10.37
C GLU A 24 -14.57 13.12 11.56
N ALA A 25 -14.05 12.73 12.72
CA ALA A 25 -14.02 13.57 13.92
C ALA A 25 -12.93 14.65 13.84
N LEU A 26 -11.74 14.32 13.37
CA LEU A 26 -10.58 15.22 13.34
C LEU A 26 -10.59 16.18 12.15
N ARG A 27 -11.14 15.75 11.03
CA ARG A 27 -11.15 16.50 9.76
C ARG A 27 -9.76 17.08 9.43
N PRO A 28 -8.74 16.23 9.27
CA PRO A 28 -7.37 16.69 9.11
C PRO A 28 -7.16 17.44 7.79
N ASP A 29 -6.18 18.32 7.76
CA ASP A 29 -5.76 19.01 6.55
C ASP A 29 -4.88 18.11 5.66
N LEU A 30 -4.15 17.19 6.28
CA LEU A 30 -3.22 16.27 5.62
C LEU A 30 -3.31 14.89 6.25
N ILE A 31 -3.33 13.87 5.40
CA ILE A 31 -3.26 12.47 5.80
C ILE A 31 -1.98 11.86 5.23
N LEU A 32 -1.22 11.18 6.07
CA LEU A 32 -0.07 10.39 5.65
C LEU A 32 -0.39 8.91 5.87
N VAL A 33 -0.26 8.12 4.83
CA VAL A 33 -0.51 6.68 4.83
C VAL A 33 0.75 5.93 4.44
N GLU A 34 1.08 4.87 5.18
CA GLU A 34 2.18 3.99 4.80
C GLU A 34 1.87 3.32 3.47
N GLY A 35 2.70 3.60 2.49
CA GLY A 35 2.52 3.10 1.14
C GLY A 35 3.56 3.63 0.17
N PRO A 36 3.60 3.09 -1.05
CA PRO A 36 4.63 3.43 -2.02
C PRO A 36 4.41 4.84 -2.61
N PRO A 37 5.38 5.75 -2.46
CA PRO A 37 5.26 7.11 -3.02
C PRO A 37 5.01 7.14 -4.53
N GLU A 38 5.51 6.16 -5.26
CA GLU A 38 5.33 6.06 -6.71
C GLU A 38 3.87 5.84 -7.11
N ALA A 39 3.02 5.38 -6.20
CA ALA A 39 1.61 5.13 -6.45
C ALA A 39 0.71 6.35 -6.18
N GLU A 40 1.25 7.48 -5.76
CA GLU A 40 0.44 8.69 -5.48
C GLU A 40 -0.41 9.15 -6.67
N GLU A 41 0.08 8.99 -7.90
CA GLU A 41 -0.66 9.30 -9.12
C GLU A 41 -1.96 8.50 -9.24
N LEU A 42 -2.04 7.34 -8.60
CA LEU A 42 -3.23 6.47 -8.64
C LEU A 42 -4.28 6.81 -7.58
N LEU A 43 -3.97 7.68 -6.64
CA LEU A 43 -4.91 8.06 -5.57
C LEU A 43 -6.23 8.64 -6.11
N GLY A 44 -6.19 9.34 -7.21
CA GLY A 44 -7.40 9.83 -7.88
C GLY A 44 -8.35 8.76 -8.39
N GLN A 45 -7.88 7.51 -8.54
CA GLN A 45 -8.69 6.39 -9.01
C GLN A 45 -9.58 5.80 -7.90
N VAL A 46 -9.24 6.03 -6.64
CA VAL A 46 -9.93 5.42 -5.48
C VAL A 46 -11.41 5.77 -5.43
N ALA A 47 -11.77 7.01 -5.72
CA ALA A 47 -13.15 7.49 -5.74
C ALA A 47 -13.85 7.33 -7.09
N ARG A 48 -13.17 6.74 -8.08
CA ARG A 48 -13.74 6.55 -9.41
C ARG A 48 -14.92 5.58 -9.35
N GLU A 49 -15.97 5.91 -10.11
CA GLU A 49 -17.11 5.01 -10.26
C GLU A 49 -16.67 3.62 -10.74
N GLY A 50 -17.14 2.58 -10.06
CA GLY A 50 -16.76 1.20 -10.33
C GLY A 50 -15.50 0.71 -9.63
N MET A 51 -14.73 1.60 -8.97
CA MET A 51 -13.59 1.18 -8.16
C MET A 51 -14.07 0.63 -6.82
N LYS A 52 -14.20 -0.68 -6.74
CA LYS A 52 -14.68 -1.38 -5.54
C LYS A 52 -13.67 -2.42 -5.09
N PRO A 53 -13.27 -2.44 -3.82
CA PRO A 53 -12.46 -3.52 -3.28
C PRO A 53 -13.13 -4.89 -3.42
N PRO A 54 -12.36 -6.00 -3.54
CA PRO A 54 -10.90 -6.04 -3.41
C PRO A 54 -10.16 -5.51 -4.64
N VAL A 55 -9.15 -4.69 -4.40
CA VAL A 55 -8.25 -4.16 -5.42
C VAL A 55 -6.81 -4.28 -4.93
N ALA A 56 -5.84 -4.14 -5.82
CA ALA A 56 -4.45 -4.12 -5.43
C ALA A 56 -3.65 -3.10 -6.26
N LEU A 57 -2.66 -2.48 -5.62
CA LEU A 57 -1.57 -1.84 -6.34
C LEU A 57 -0.55 -2.90 -6.69
N LEU A 58 -0.14 -2.91 -7.94
CA LEU A 58 0.93 -3.77 -8.43
C LEU A 58 2.05 -2.89 -8.94
N ALA A 59 3.22 -3.06 -8.38
CA ALA A 59 4.46 -2.49 -8.90
C ALA A 59 5.39 -3.60 -9.35
N TYR A 60 5.96 -3.48 -10.52
CA TYR A 60 6.87 -4.48 -11.06
C TYR A 60 7.98 -3.83 -11.89
N GLU A 61 9.08 -4.54 -12.03
CA GLU A 61 10.17 -4.15 -12.90
C GLU A 61 9.83 -4.52 -14.36
N PRO A 62 9.78 -3.55 -15.29
CA PRO A 62 9.40 -3.84 -16.68
C PRO A 62 10.30 -4.86 -17.38
N THR A 63 11.59 -4.91 -17.03
CA THR A 63 12.56 -5.85 -17.60
C THR A 63 12.54 -7.23 -16.94
N ASN A 64 11.95 -7.31 -15.73
CA ASN A 64 11.79 -8.55 -14.99
C ASN A 64 10.43 -8.54 -14.22
N PRO A 65 9.31 -8.80 -14.89
CA PRO A 65 7.97 -8.67 -14.27
C PRO A 65 7.70 -9.61 -13.10
N GLN A 66 8.52 -10.63 -12.88
CA GLN A 66 8.43 -11.50 -11.71
C GLN A 66 8.91 -10.79 -10.44
N ASN A 67 9.75 -9.77 -10.59
CA ASN A 67 10.14 -8.89 -9.51
C ASN A 67 9.04 -7.85 -9.30
N ALA A 68 8.08 -8.19 -8.45
CA ALA A 68 6.87 -7.41 -8.23
C ALA A 68 6.50 -7.31 -6.76
N VAL A 69 5.84 -6.22 -6.41
CA VAL A 69 5.28 -5.97 -5.08
C VAL A 69 3.79 -5.71 -5.20
N PHE A 70 3.01 -6.37 -4.35
CA PHE A 70 1.56 -6.20 -4.26
C PHE A 70 1.18 -5.47 -2.98
N TYR A 71 0.25 -4.52 -3.11
CA TYR A 71 -0.43 -3.88 -1.99
C TYR A 71 -1.93 -4.13 -2.13
N PRO A 72 -2.45 -5.22 -1.54
CA PRO A 72 -3.87 -5.53 -1.62
C PRO A 72 -4.69 -4.68 -0.66
N PHE A 73 -5.88 -4.28 -1.11
CA PHE A 73 -6.85 -3.54 -0.31
C PHE A 73 -8.21 -4.22 -0.36
N ALA A 74 -8.79 -4.40 0.81
CA ALA A 74 -10.18 -4.76 0.98
C ALA A 74 -10.97 -3.54 1.46
N ALA A 75 -12.29 -3.63 1.44
CA ALA A 75 -13.13 -2.56 2.01
C ALA A 75 -12.82 -2.30 3.49
N PHE A 76 -12.38 -3.33 4.20
CA PHE A 76 -11.97 -3.28 5.61
C PHE A 76 -10.48 -3.05 5.82
N SER A 77 -9.73 -2.62 4.81
CA SER A 77 -8.34 -2.18 4.99
C SER A 77 -8.33 -0.74 5.50
N PRO A 78 -7.64 -0.45 6.62
CA PRO A 78 -7.57 0.91 7.16
C PRO A 78 -7.02 1.91 6.16
N GLU A 79 -6.02 1.52 5.39
CA GLU A 79 -5.41 2.33 4.35
C GLU A 79 -6.41 2.67 3.25
N TRP A 80 -7.24 1.71 2.84
CA TRP A 80 -8.31 1.96 1.87
C TRP A 80 -9.31 2.97 2.39
N GLN A 81 -9.73 2.86 3.64
CA GLN A 81 -10.65 3.81 4.26
C GLN A 81 -10.08 5.22 4.35
N ALA A 82 -8.78 5.34 4.63
CA ALA A 82 -8.09 6.64 4.62
C ALA A 82 -8.04 7.26 3.22
N MET A 83 -7.68 6.48 2.22
CA MET A 83 -7.66 6.92 0.82
C MET A 83 -9.05 7.33 0.33
N LEU A 84 -10.06 6.53 0.64
CA LEU A 84 -11.45 6.81 0.26
C LEU A 84 -11.98 8.08 0.93
N TYR A 85 -11.69 8.27 2.21
CA TYR A 85 -12.02 9.49 2.92
C TYR A 85 -11.38 10.71 2.27
N ALA A 86 -10.07 10.65 2.02
CA ALA A 86 -9.34 11.74 1.38
C ALA A 86 -9.91 12.10 0.00
N ALA A 87 -10.21 11.10 -0.81
CA ALA A 87 -10.76 11.30 -2.14
C ALA A 87 -12.18 11.90 -2.12
N THR A 88 -13.01 11.49 -1.15
CA THR A 88 -14.40 11.97 -1.02
C THR A 88 -14.47 13.37 -0.41
N GLU A 89 -13.63 13.68 0.58
CA GLU A 89 -13.65 14.95 1.30
C GLU A 89 -12.71 16.01 0.70
N GLY A 90 -11.91 15.64 -0.29
CA GLY A 90 -10.92 16.53 -0.89
C GLY A 90 -9.74 16.84 0.04
N THR A 91 -9.42 15.94 0.95
CA THR A 91 -8.30 16.07 1.87
C THR A 91 -7.00 15.64 1.18
N GLU A 92 -5.94 16.41 1.37
CA GLU A 92 -4.61 16.05 0.87
C GLU A 92 -4.12 14.77 1.52
N LEU A 93 -3.64 13.82 0.69
CA LEU A 93 -3.09 12.55 1.17
C LEU A 93 -1.80 12.24 0.44
N HIS A 94 -0.79 11.83 1.18
CA HIS A 94 0.48 11.33 0.66
C HIS A 94 0.81 9.95 1.22
N PHE A 95 1.49 9.16 0.41
CA PHE A 95 2.14 7.96 0.88
C PHE A 95 3.51 8.29 1.46
N PHE A 96 3.86 7.60 2.54
CA PHE A 96 5.20 7.65 3.10
C PHE A 96 5.71 6.22 3.29
N ASP A 97 6.82 5.91 2.71
CA ASP A 97 7.62 4.70 2.86
C ASP A 97 8.85 4.88 1.99
N LEU A 98 9.77 3.95 2.07
CA LEU A 98 10.89 3.90 1.14
C LEU A 98 10.37 3.70 -0.30
N PRO A 99 10.91 4.42 -1.28
CA PRO A 99 10.58 4.18 -2.68
C PRO A 99 10.74 2.71 -3.07
N LEU A 100 9.82 2.21 -3.88
CA LEU A 100 9.78 0.80 -4.30
C LEU A 100 11.06 0.33 -5.00
N ILE A 101 11.77 1.23 -5.66
CA ILE A 101 13.03 0.90 -6.32
C ILE A 101 14.03 0.25 -5.35
N TYR A 102 14.07 0.68 -4.10
CA TYR A 102 14.95 0.07 -3.09
C TYR A 102 14.52 -1.36 -2.72
N ARG A 103 13.24 -1.65 -2.69
CA ARG A 103 12.73 -3.01 -2.45
C ARG A 103 13.00 -3.93 -3.63
N LEU A 104 12.75 -3.46 -4.83
CA LEU A 104 12.95 -4.22 -6.05
C LEU A 104 14.43 -4.58 -6.25
N THR A 105 15.34 -3.63 -6.04
CA THR A 105 16.79 -3.88 -6.13
C THR A 105 17.32 -4.83 -5.05
N GLN A 106 16.80 -4.77 -3.83
CA GLN A 106 17.17 -5.71 -2.77
C GLN A 106 16.76 -7.16 -3.09
N THR A 107 15.64 -7.34 -3.78
CA THR A 107 15.17 -8.67 -4.19
C THR A 107 16.11 -9.28 -5.23
N GLU A 108 16.64 -8.48 -6.15
CA GLU A 108 17.64 -8.93 -7.12
C GLU A 108 18.92 -9.40 -6.45
N VAL A 109 19.49 -8.60 -5.54
CA VAL A 109 20.70 -8.96 -4.80
C VAL A 109 20.53 -10.28 -4.05
N LYS A 110 19.39 -10.48 -3.37
CA LYS A 110 19.09 -11.73 -2.68
C LYS A 110 18.92 -12.92 -3.63
N ALA A 111 18.34 -12.71 -4.81
CA ALA A 111 18.19 -13.75 -5.82
C ALA A 111 19.54 -14.18 -6.38
N GLU A 112 20.46 -13.25 -6.63
CA GLU A 112 21.82 -13.53 -7.04
C GLU A 112 22.61 -14.28 -5.98
N GLU A 113 22.57 -13.84 -4.73
CA GLU A 113 23.20 -14.55 -3.59
C GLU A 113 22.68 -15.97 -3.41
N THR A 114 21.37 -16.18 -3.61
CA THR A 114 20.76 -17.51 -3.50
C THR A 114 21.10 -18.40 -4.68
N SER A 115 21.28 -17.84 -5.86
CA SER A 115 21.68 -18.57 -7.07
C SER A 115 23.13 -19.06 -7.01
N GLU A 116 24.00 -18.32 -6.33
CA GLU A 116 25.40 -18.73 -6.12
C GLU A 116 25.55 -19.76 -4.97
N ALA A 117 24.61 -19.83 -4.04
CA ALA A 117 24.76 -20.59 -2.81
C ALA A 117 24.22 -22.02 -2.84
N SER A 118 23.35 -22.45 -3.77
CA SER A 118 22.92 -23.86 -3.87
C SER A 118 22.04 -24.15 -5.10
N PRO A 119 22.32 -25.21 -5.86
CA PRO A 119 21.50 -25.62 -6.99
C PRO A 119 20.29 -26.50 -6.64
N SER A 120 19.89 -26.64 -5.38
CA SER A 120 18.91 -27.66 -4.98
C SER A 120 17.70 -27.19 -4.18
N VAL A 121 17.35 -25.92 -4.18
CA VAL A 121 16.11 -25.49 -3.53
C VAL A 121 15.07 -25.15 -4.59
N ILE A 122 14.19 -26.11 -4.85
CA ILE A 122 12.97 -25.87 -5.61
C ILE A 122 11.97 -25.26 -4.64
N GLY A 123 11.86 -23.93 -4.64
CA GLY A 123 10.77 -23.22 -3.99
C GLY A 123 9.48 -23.45 -4.77
N ARG A 124 8.53 -24.19 -4.20
CA ARG A 124 7.15 -24.19 -4.71
C ARG A 124 6.46 -22.95 -4.18
N ALA A 125 6.10 -22.05 -5.09
CA ALA A 125 5.13 -21.03 -4.80
C ALA A 125 3.75 -21.68 -4.74
N HIS A 126 3.07 -21.58 -3.61
CA HIS A 126 1.66 -21.90 -3.49
C HIS A 126 0.85 -20.62 -3.66
N VAL A 127 -0.06 -20.69 -4.60
CA VAL A 127 -1.10 -19.68 -4.80
C VAL A 127 -2.16 -19.83 -3.71
#